data_37217394883679afb90a79a6b6af6c75
#
_entry.id   37217394883679afb90a79a6b6af6c75
#
_cell.length_a   1.000
_cell.length_b   1.000
_cell.length_c   1.000
_cell.angle_alpha   90.00
_cell.angle_beta   90.00
_cell.angle_gamma   90.00
#
_symmetry.space_group_name_H-M   'P 1'
#
loop_
_entity.id
_entity.type
_entity.pdbx_description
1 polymer ?
#
loop_
_entity_poly.entity_id
_entity_poly.type
_entity_poly.pdbx_seq_one_letter_code
_entity_poly.pdbx_strand_id
1 'polypeptide(L)'
;TDNAVCYSDGRNSGIHIKVTEQNVNSVKFSIEFPDYTNMDLWKSLANADGGNALSGIKASEVKTAADGNNLYVLAQDIRSSSVLRYDGDNWTNLGKCAETGGSGALTVFNSEPYVLFADYNGKCELKKYSGGKWNTVSVLNFGANKYSNAPALGAAGGKLYALIDDCGKNPQLYALNSGTLEKSGSALNVKLVASPEIFDKSGCPAVIYGDFFGKKTEAKILELDGWKSIVTESGSANANDAAAADGEVYLFSTYNEQSPKLNILTNDGMNLAYDLSAVPANSSYGSIAVGTECIYISVLQDGAVVTYSAPKDEPQNLTRLGDVTCRPAWNGSMQLINNMVYSAVVSSTDMPIDVKYHEALDDTLRLAKAKAIAESIVEGYRATNSSGKAELEYKIKAGLSESGYTNVTAEVNEFTVTPATASAEGSATGTITLVCGRKSDIVRINKTIAKLTETKILFLSDKEVRVSLNDTGEKYVIFAEYEGEKLKRTAIVPVTFNEPGEKTILLPSGWTKTTANALRAFFWNS
;
A
#
# COMPACT_ATOMS: atom_id res chain seq x y z
N THR A 1 24.46 12.07 -23.24
CA THR A 1 23.75 12.64 -22.08
C THR A 1 22.47 11.89 -21.94
N ASP A 2 22.39 11.03 -20.90
CA ASP A 2 21.19 10.31 -20.57
C ASP A 2 20.15 11.33 -20.09
N ASN A 3 19.22 11.68 -20.96
CA ASN A 3 18.07 12.47 -20.57
C ASN A 3 17.07 11.52 -19.92
N ALA A 4 16.93 11.60 -18.61
CA ALA A 4 15.92 10.87 -17.89
C ALA A 4 14.53 11.32 -18.38
N VAL A 5 13.69 10.35 -18.73
CA VAL A 5 12.27 10.61 -19.01
C VAL A 5 11.59 10.83 -17.67
N CYS A 6 11.03 12.00 -17.48
CA CYS A 6 10.35 12.34 -16.24
C CYS A 6 8.83 12.34 -16.43
N TYR A 7 8.08 12.00 -15.38
CA TYR A 7 6.65 12.28 -15.29
C TYR A 7 6.41 13.80 -15.34
N SER A 8 5.18 14.21 -15.64
CA SER A 8 4.81 15.63 -15.68
C SER A 8 5.01 16.39 -14.36
N ASP A 9 5.15 15.68 -13.25
CA ASP A 9 5.45 16.22 -11.92
C ASP A 9 6.97 16.27 -11.61
N GLY A 10 7.83 15.99 -12.60
CA GLY A 10 9.28 16.05 -12.49
C GLY A 10 9.96 14.82 -11.91
N ARG A 11 9.21 13.79 -11.47
CA ARG A 11 9.79 12.54 -11.00
C ARG A 11 10.40 11.75 -12.16
N ASN A 12 11.53 11.10 -11.91
CA ASN A 12 12.13 10.19 -12.86
C ASN A 12 11.19 9.00 -13.11
N SER A 13 10.83 8.76 -14.37
CA SER A 13 9.97 7.63 -14.75
C SER A 13 10.68 6.28 -14.72
N GLY A 14 12.01 6.28 -14.58
CA GLY A 14 12.83 5.07 -14.75
C GLY A 14 12.92 4.56 -16.19
N ILE A 15 12.28 5.23 -17.16
CA ILE A 15 12.38 4.87 -18.57
C ILE A 15 13.71 5.37 -19.11
N HIS A 16 14.49 4.47 -19.67
CA HIS A 16 15.76 4.80 -20.34
C HIS A 16 15.59 4.72 -21.86
N ILE A 17 15.85 5.84 -22.55
CA ILE A 17 15.89 5.90 -24.00
C ILE A 17 17.34 6.01 -24.43
N LYS A 18 17.83 5.00 -25.14
CA LYS A 18 19.19 4.94 -25.65
C LYS A 18 19.17 5.01 -27.17
N VAL A 19 19.83 6.02 -27.73
CA VAL A 19 20.07 6.06 -29.18
C VAL A 19 21.09 4.99 -29.54
N THR A 20 20.69 4.03 -30.38
CA THR A 20 21.52 2.90 -30.79
C THR A 20 22.20 3.13 -32.14
N GLU A 21 21.59 3.95 -33.01
CA GLU A 21 22.16 4.30 -34.31
C GLU A 21 21.58 5.65 -34.77
N GLN A 22 22.42 6.49 -35.32
CA GLN A 22 22.02 7.76 -35.91
C GLN A 22 22.63 7.94 -37.29
N ASN A 23 21.78 8.13 -38.29
CA ASN A 23 22.13 8.44 -39.69
C ASN A 23 21.55 9.79 -40.06
N VAL A 24 21.91 10.31 -41.22
CA VAL A 24 21.42 11.61 -41.74
C VAL A 24 19.90 11.70 -41.80
N ASN A 25 19.22 10.57 -42.08
CA ASN A 25 17.78 10.53 -42.28
C ASN A 25 17.03 9.62 -41.31
N SER A 26 17.69 9.03 -40.30
CA SER A 26 17.06 8.11 -39.37
C SER A 26 17.78 8.04 -38.03
N VAL A 27 17.04 7.81 -36.98
CA VAL A 27 17.56 7.51 -35.64
C VAL A 27 16.91 6.21 -35.17
N LYS A 28 17.73 5.25 -34.73
CA LYS A 28 17.24 4.07 -34.01
C LYS A 28 17.50 4.27 -32.53
N PHE A 29 16.55 3.86 -31.72
CA PHE A 29 16.68 3.88 -30.28
C PHE A 29 16.09 2.62 -29.66
N SER A 30 16.59 2.23 -28.52
CA SER A 30 16.00 1.27 -27.61
C SER A 30 15.30 2.00 -26.47
N ILE A 31 14.17 1.50 -26.04
CA ILE A 31 13.48 1.96 -24.85
C ILE A 31 13.53 0.81 -23.85
N GLU A 32 14.11 1.08 -22.71
CA GLU A 32 14.11 0.18 -21.56
C GLU A 32 13.11 0.73 -20.56
N PHE A 33 12.10 -0.08 -20.25
CA PHE A 33 11.14 0.26 -19.21
C PHE A 33 11.65 -0.26 -17.86
N PRO A 34 11.48 0.49 -16.77
CA PRO A 34 11.77 -0.03 -15.46
C PRO A 34 10.88 -1.24 -15.16
N ASP A 35 11.36 -2.11 -14.31
CA ASP A 35 10.52 -3.18 -13.77
C ASP A 35 9.48 -2.56 -12.84
N TYR A 36 8.28 -2.32 -13.38
CA TYR A 36 7.16 -1.74 -12.64
C TYR A 36 6.59 -2.68 -11.58
N THR A 37 6.97 -3.95 -11.55
CA THR A 37 6.49 -4.90 -10.54
C THR A 37 6.97 -4.55 -9.14
N ASN A 38 8.06 -3.80 -9.03
CA ASN A 38 8.67 -3.37 -7.77
C ASN A 38 8.44 -1.88 -7.46
N MET A 39 7.63 -1.17 -8.24
CA MET A 39 7.31 0.22 -7.95
C MET A 39 6.16 0.29 -6.92
N ASP A 40 6.29 1.26 -6.01
CA ASP A 40 5.26 1.60 -5.01
C ASP A 40 4.09 2.34 -5.69
N LEU A 41 3.28 1.62 -6.47
CA LEU A 41 2.25 2.18 -7.34
C LEU A 41 0.84 1.93 -6.78
N TRP A 42 -0.05 2.89 -7.00
CA TRP A 42 -1.48 2.69 -6.83
C TRP A 42 -2.03 1.77 -7.92
N LYS A 43 -2.75 0.73 -7.52
CA LYS A 43 -3.34 -0.27 -8.43
C LYS A 43 -4.84 -0.01 -8.58
N SER A 44 -5.36 -0.08 -9.80
CA SER A 44 -6.81 -0.01 -10.04
C SER A 44 -7.50 -1.27 -9.52
N LEU A 45 -8.64 -1.07 -8.87
CA LEU A 45 -9.43 -2.15 -8.27
C LEU A 45 -10.42 -2.69 -9.30
N ALA A 46 -10.10 -3.83 -9.87
CA ALA A 46 -10.97 -4.57 -10.79
C ALA A 46 -11.78 -5.65 -10.05
N ASN A 47 -12.74 -6.28 -10.73
CA ASN A 47 -13.34 -7.53 -10.26
C ASN A 47 -12.30 -8.66 -10.25
N ALA A 48 -12.57 -9.73 -9.50
CA ALA A 48 -11.71 -10.91 -9.46
C ALA A 48 -11.49 -11.56 -10.85
N ASP A 49 -12.43 -11.42 -11.78
CA ASP A 49 -12.33 -11.86 -13.18
C ASP A 49 -11.56 -10.87 -14.08
N GLY A 50 -11.07 -9.76 -13.53
CA GLY A 50 -10.38 -8.69 -14.26
C GLY A 50 -11.34 -7.71 -14.97
N GLY A 51 -12.63 -7.86 -14.82
CA GLY A 51 -13.63 -6.95 -15.37
C GLY A 51 -13.63 -5.59 -14.66
N ASN A 52 -13.84 -4.50 -15.41
CA ASN A 52 -13.98 -3.15 -14.84
C ASN A 52 -15.46 -2.82 -14.59
N ALA A 53 -15.96 -3.11 -13.40
CA ALA A 53 -17.34 -2.85 -12.99
C ALA A 53 -17.68 -1.35 -12.89
N LEU A 54 -16.67 -0.48 -12.83
CA LEU A 54 -16.81 0.97 -12.78
C LEU A 54 -16.88 1.61 -14.17
N SER A 55 -16.66 0.81 -15.22
CA SER A 55 -16.67 1.29 -16.61
C SER A 55 -18.02 1.95 -16.97
N GLY A 56 -17.93 3.18 -17.46
CA GLY A 56 -19.10 3.96 -17.87
C GLY A 56 -19.84 4.67 -16.74
N ILE A 57 -19.45 4.50 -15.46
CA ILE A 57 -19.99 5.27 -14.37
C ILE A 57 -19.28 6.62 -14.30
N LYS A 58 -20.05 7.70 -14.38
CA LYS A 58 -19.57 9.07 -14.29
C LYS A 58 -20.09 9.73 -13.02
N ALA A 59 -19.26 10.59 -12.43
CA ALA A 59 -19.63 11.36 -11.26
C ALA A 59 -18.91 12.72 -11.24
N SER A 60 -19.53 13.72 -10.64
CA SER A 60 -18.89 14.98 -10.30
C SER A 60 -18.26 14.93 -8.89
N GLU A 61 -18.76 14.04 -8.04
CA GLU A 61 -18.29 13.85 -6.68
C GLU A 61 -18.39 12.37 -6.27
N VAL A 62 -17.45 11.92 -5.44
CA VAL A 62 -17.49 10.61 -4.79
C VAL A 62 -17.37 10.75 -3.29
N LYS A 63 -18.10 9.90 -2.57
CA LYS A 63 -17.95 9.70 -1.12
C LYS A 63 -17.77 8.21 -0.86
N THR A 64 -16.96 7.86 0.13
CA THR A 64 -16.73 6.47 0.51
C THR A 64 -17.16 6.22 1.93
N ALA A 65 -17.58 4.99 2.19
CA ALA A 65 -17.81 4.46 3.54
C ALA A 65 -17.37 2.98 3.57
N ALA A 66 -17.08 2.47 4.75
CA ALA A 66 -16.62 1.09 4.91
C ALA A 66 -17.38 0.38 6.03
N ASP A 67 -17.55 -0.95 5.89
CA ASP A 67 -18.05 -1.85 6.94
C ASP A 67 -17.43 -3.23 6.78
N GLY A 68 -16.61 -3.64 7.75
CA GLY A 68 -15.84 -4.87 7.64
C GLY A 68 -14.96 -4.88 6.40
N ASN A 69 -15.18 -5.84 5.50
CA ASN A 69 -14.47 -5.95 4.23
C ASN A 69 -15.11 -5.18 3.08
N ASN A 70 -16.28 -4.56 3.31
CA ASN A 70 -17.00 -3.88 2.25
C ASN A 70 -16.57 -2.41 2.13
N LEU A 71 -16.26 -2.00 0.91
CA LEU A 71 -16.12 -0.61 0.52
C LEU A 71 -17.38 -0.18 -0.23
N TYR A 72 -17.99 0.92 0.19
CA TYR A 72 -19.11 1.54 -0.49
C TYR A 72 -18.65 2.85 -1.12
N VAL A 73 -19.08 3.10 -2.35
CA VAL A 73 -18.79 4.34 -3.10
C VAL A 73 -20.10 4.95 -3.57
N LEU A 74 -20.42 6.13 -3.07
CA LEU A 74 -21.49 6.97 -3.60
C LEU A 74 -20.91 7.79 -4.76
N ALA A 75 -21.41 7.54 -5.96
CA ALA A 75 -21.11 8.28 -7.17
C ALA A 75 -22.23 9.28 -7.44
N GLN A 76 -21.92 10.56 -7.37
CA GLN A 76 -22.89 11.65 -7.52
C GLN A 76 -22.70 12.38 -8.85
N ASP A 77 -23.73 12.42 -9.67
CA ASP A 77 -23.80 13.20 -10.90
C ASP A 77 -24.90 14.24 -10.79
N ILE A 78 -24.85 15.23 -11.67
CA ILE A 78 -25.85 16.34 -11.72
C ILE A 78 -27.28 15.85 -11.95
N ARG A 79 -27.50 14.61 -12.36
CA ARG A 79 -28.82 14.05 -12.71
C ARG A 79 -29.25 12.88 -11.85
N SER A 80 -28.33 12.19 -11.22
CA SER A 80 -28.63 11.01 -10.42
C SER A 80 -27.45 10.65 -9.53
N SER A 81 -27.72 9.87 -8.48
CA SER A 81 -26.67 9.30 -7.64
C SER A 81 -26.84 7.79 -7.51
N SER A 82 -25.76 7.08 -7.52
CA SER A 82 -25.71 5.61 -7.40
C SER A 82 -24.69 5.19 -6.37
N VAL A 83 -24.92 4.02 -5.76
CA VAL A 83 -23.97 3.43 -4.82
C VAL A 83 -23.45 2.12 -5.38
N LEU A 84 -22.14 1.94 -5.27
CA LEU A 84 -21.44 0.70 -5.60
C LEU A 84 -20.88 0.10 -4.32
N ARG A 85 -20.81 -1.23 -4.26
CA ARG A 85 -20.17 -1.98 -3.17
C ARG A 85 -19.10 -2.89 -3.74
N TYR A 86 -17.94 -2.87 -3.13
CA TYR A 86 -16.88 -3.87 -3.31
C TYR A 86 -16.82 -4.74 -2.05
N ASP A 87 -16.87 -6.06 -2.18
CA ASP A 87 -16.96 -7.00 -1.05
C ASP A 87 -15.62 -7.68 -0.70
N GLY A 88 -14.55 -7.24 -1.31
CA GLY A 88 -13.22 -7.82 -1.22
C GLY A 88 -12.80 -8.53 -2.51
N ASP A 89 -13.76 -9.00 -3.31
CA ASP A 89 -13.52 -9.72 -4.55
C ASP A 89 -14.18 -9.05 -5.76
N ASN A 90 -15.43 -8.62 -5.60
CA ASN A 90 -16.24 -8.14 -6.72
C ASN A 90 -17.01 -6.87 -6.40
N TRP A 91 -17.21 -6.09 -7.46
CA TRP A 91 -18.08 -4.93 -7.45
C TRP A 91 -19.55 -5.32 -7.68
N THR A 92 -20.45 -4.74 -6.90
CA THR A 92 -21.89 -4.81 -7.08
C THR A 92 -22.46 -3.41 -7.20
N ASN A 93 -23.19 -3.11 -8.27
CA ASN A 93 -23.94 -1.86 -8.36
C ASN A 93 -25.25 -2.01 -7.58
N LEU A 94 -25.40 -1.27 -6.47
CA LEU A 94 -26.59 -1.26 -5.63
C LEU A 94 -27.73 -0.41 -6.24
N GLY A 95 -27.50 0.16 -7.41
CA GLY A 95 -28.46 0.95 -8.14
C GLY A 95 -28.55 2.41 -7.69
N LYS A 96 -29.47 3.14 -8.33
CA LYS A 96 -29.70 4.55 -8.06
C LYS A 96 -30.36 4.77 -6.69
N CYS A 97 -29.73 5.62 -5.88
CA CYS A 97 -30.31 6.10 -4.62
C CYS A 97 -31.03 7.45 -4.79
N ALA A 98 -30.72 8.23 -5.85
CA ALA A 98 -31.43 9.44 -6.22
C ALA A 98 -31.56 9.58 -7.75
N GLU A 99 -32.69 10.10 -8.20
CA GLU A 99 -33.04 10.32 -9.62
C GLU A 99 -32.96 11.80 -10.02
N THR A 100 -32.55 12.67 -9.10
CA THR A 100 -32.44 14.12 -9.31
C THR A 100 -31.04 14.58 -8.93
N GLY A 101 -30.61 15.74 -9.44
CA GLY A 101 -29.39 16.39 -8.99
C GLY A 101 -29.50 16.92 -7.56
N GLY A 102 -28.40 16.99 -6.86
CA GLY A 102 -28.30 17.48 -5.50
C GLY A 102 -26.97 17.09 -4.85
N SER A 103 -26.90 17.21 -3.53
CA SER A 103 -25.77 16.81 -2.72
C SER A 103 -26.12 15.63 -1.82
N GLY A 104 -25.18 14.73 -1.59
CA GLY A 104 -25.41 13.53 -0.78
C GLY A 104 -24.27 13.22 0.17
N ALA A 105 -24.60 12.49 1.21
CA ALA A 105 -23.68 11.89 2.16
C ALA A 105 -23.94 10.39 2.28
N LEU A 106 -22.89 9.62 2.52
CA LEU A 106 -22.92 8.16 2.64
C LEU A 106 -22.32 7.75 3.97
N THR A 107 -22.98 6.82 4.66
CA THR A 107 -22.39 6.12 5.81
C THR A 107 -22.91 4.69 5.88
N VAL A 108 -22.24 3.85 6.67
CA VAL A 108 -22.78 2.53 7.04
C VAL A 108 -23.14 2.55 8.51
N PHE A 109 -24.34 2.09 8.82
CA PHE A 109 -24.85 2.01 10.18
C PHE A 109 -25.58 0.68 10.40
N ASN A 110 -25.19 -0.08 11.44
CA ASN A 110 -25.67 -1.44 11.70
C ASN A 110 -25.53 -2.36 10.47
N SER A 111 -24.38 -2.30 9.80
CA SER A 111 -24.03 -3.06 8.58
C SER A 111 -24.95 -2.83 7.38
N GLU A 112 -25.70 -1.74 7.38
CA GLU A 112 -26.53 -1.33 6.26
C GLU A 112 -26.08 0.04 5.74
N PRO A 113 -25.91 0.24 4.41
CA PRO A 113 -25.58 1.54 3.86
C PRO A 113 -26.77 2.48 3.86
N TYR A 114 -26.52 3.70 4.30
CA TYR A 114 -27.47 4.81 4.30
C TYR A 114 -26.94 5.95 3.44
N VAL A 115 -27.84 6.57 2.68
CA VAL A 115 -27.58 7.79 1.92
C VAL A 115 -28.54 8.88 2.37
N LEU A 116 -27.99 10.02 2.75
CA LEU A 116 -28.76 11.26 2.89
C LEU A 116 -28.59 12.05 1.59
N PHE A 117 -29.67 12.37 0.93
CA PHE A 117 -29.65 13.09 -0.34
C PHE A 117 -30.55 14.33 -0.27
N ALA A 118 -29.98 15.49 -0.55
CA ALA A 118 -30.66 16.78 -0.60
C ALA A 118 -30.76 17.26 -2.05
N ASP A 119 -31.97 17.32 -2.59
CA ASP A 119 -32.20 17.81 -3.96
C ASP A 119 -32.30 19.34 -4.02
N TYR A 120 -32.17 19.88 -5.23
CA TYR A 120 -32.26 21.33 -5.48
C TYR A 120 -33.66 21.90 -5.28
N ASN A 121 -34.67 21.08 -5.07
CA ASN A 121 -36.06 21.52 -4.83
C ASN A 121 -36.40 21.63 -3.33
N GLY A 122 -35.43 21.37 -2.45
CA GLY A 122 -35.60 21.47 -0.99
C GLY A 122 -36.14 20.20 -0.34
N LYS A 123 -36.09 19.09 -1.02
CA LYS A 123 -36.41 17.77 -0.46
C LYS A 123 -35.12 17.10 0.00
N CYS A 124 -35.09 16.65 1.24
CA CYS A 124 -34.01 15.88 1.80
C CYS A 124 -34.50 14.49 2.19
N GLU A 125 -33.94 13.45 1.62
CA GLU A 125 -34.34 12.06 1.83
C GLU A 125 -33.21 11.25 2.49
N LEU A 126 -33.51 10.61 3.60
CA LEU A 126 -32.69 9.54 4.14
C LEU A 126 -33.17 8.21 3.57
N LYS A 127 -32.28 7.50 2.90
CA LYS A 127 -32.56 6.19 2.32
C LYS A 127 -31.62 5.14 2.89
N LYS A 128 -32.12 3.90 2.96
CA LYS A 128 -31.39 2.72 3.40
C LYS A 128 -31.45 1.66 2.32
N TYR A 129 -30.35 0.98 2.06
CA TYR A 129 -30.34 -0.18 1.20
C TYR A 129 -30.64 -1.44 2.01
N SER A 130 -31.76 -2.06 1.74
CA SER A 130 -32.13 -3.33 2.36
C SER A 130 -33.08 -4.11 1.46
N GLY A 131 -32.99 -5.45 1.50
CA GLY A 131 -33.80 -6.31 0.64
C GLY A 131 -33.54 -6.10 -0.86
N GLY A 132 -32.31 -5.76 -1.24
CA GLY A 132 -31.90 -5.59 -2.64
C GLY A 132 -32.32 -4.26 -3.28
N LYS A 133 -32.80 -3.29 -2.53
CA LYS A 133 -33.26 -1.98 -3.04
C LYS A 133 -33.06 -0.85 -2.05
N TRP A 134 -33.08 0.39 -2.56
CA TRP A 134 -33.12 1.60 -1.75
C TRP A 134 -34.53 1.89 -1.25
N ASN A 135 -34.70 1.98 0.07
CA ASN A 135 -35.95 2.28 0.73
C ASN A 135 -35.86 3.65 1.41
N THR A 136 -36.81 4.53 1.18
CA THR A 136 -36.89 5.82 1.89
C THR A 136 -37.28 5.56 3.36
N VAL A 137 -36.44 6.06 4.27
CA VAL A 137 -36.62 5.96 5.73
C VAL A 137 -37.28 7.21 6.26
N SER A 138 -36.84 8.39 5.85
CA SER A 138 -37.37 9.67 6.31
C SER A 138 -37.24 10.73 5.21
N VAL A 139 -38.17 11.67 5.23
CA VAL A 139 -38.21 12.80 4.28
C VAL A 139 -38.42 14.11 5.06
N LEU A 140 -37.58 15.09 4.75
CA LEU A 140 -37.72 16.47 5.21
C LEU A 140 -37.93 17.37 3.98
N ASN A 141 -38.87 18.31 4.07
CA ASN A 141 -39.17 19.28 3.02
C ASN A 141 -38.96 20.69 3.54
N PHE A 142 -38.01 21.42 2.95
CA PHE A 142 -37.70 22.81 3.32
C PHE A 142 -38.43 23.82 2.42
N GLY A 143 -39.04 23.35 1.34
CA GLY A 143 -39.75 24.18 0.35
C GLY A 143 -38.86 24.57 -0.84
N ALA A 144 -39.49 25.01 -1.92
CA ALA A 144 -38.81 25.36 -3.15
C ALA A 144 -37.70 26.42 -2.93
N ASN A 145 -36.59 26.25 -3.60
CA ASN A 145 -35.38 27.08 -3.50
C ASN A 145 -34.67 27.03 -2.13
N LYS A 146 -34.93 26.01 -1.33
CA LYS A 146 -34.25 25.75 -0.06
C LYS A 146 -33.67 24.34 -0.09
N TYR A 147 -32.38 24.20 -0.31
CA TYR A 147 -31.72 22.91 -0.38
C TYR A 147 -30.47 22.91 0.50
N SER A 148 -30.11 21.75 1.01
CA SER A 148 -28.86 21.59 1.74
C SER A 148 -27.69 21.52 0.76
N ASN A 149 -26.75 22.44 0.92
CA ASN A 149 -25.55 22.49 0.06
C ASN A 149 -24.52 21.43 0.44
N ALA A 150 -24.50 21.05 1.72
CA ALA A 150 -23.48 20.19 2.26
C ALA A 150 -24.10 19.31 3.38
N PRO A 151 -24.95 18.33 3.01
CA PRO A 151 -25.46 17.39 4.00
C PRO A 151 -24.32 16.51 4.52
N ALA A 152 -24.35 16.21 5.83
CA ALA A 152 -23.47 15.20 6.41
C ALA A 152 -24.27 14.09 7.08
N LEU A 153 -23.71 12.88 7.11
CA LEU A 153 -24.33 11.70 7.68
C LEU A 153 -23.28 10.91 8.45
N GLY A 154 -23.55 10.59 9.71
CA GLY A 154 -22.61 9.86 10.55
C GLY A 154 -23.30 9.21 11.73
N ALA A 155 -22.59 8.31 12.42
CA ALA A 155 -23.08 7.60 13.58
C ALA A 155 -22.34 8.04 14.85
N ALA A 156 -23.06 8.15 15.97
CA ALA A 156 -22.47 8.40 17.27
C ALA A 156 -23.37 7.82 18.38
N GLY A 157 -22.78 7.27 19.44
CA GLY A 157 -23.51 6.72 20.56
C GLY A 157 -24.57 5.69 20.18
N GLY A 158 -24.32 4.90 19.12
CA GLY A 158 -25.26 3.89 18.63
C GLY A 158 -26.49 4.45 17.91
N LYS A 159 -26.47 5.72 17.46
CA LYS A 159 -27.52 6.37 16.68
C LYS A 159 -26.98 6.94 15.38
N LEU A 160 -27.83 7.02 14.37
CA LEU A 160 -27.54 7.70 13.10
C LEU A 160 -27.97 9.17 13.19
N TYR A 161 -27.10 10.05 12.75
CA TYR A 161 -27.32 11.49 12.71
C TYR A 161 -27.15 12.05 11.31
N ALA A 162 -27.94 13.05 10.99
CA ALA A 162 -27.89 13.81 9.75
C ALA A 162 -27.74 15.30 10.09
N LEU A 163 -26.75 15.98 9.49
CA LEU A 163 -26.66 17.44 9.51
C LEU A 163 -27.23 17.98 8.21
N ILE A 164 -28.20 18.88 8.31
CA ILE A 164 -28.92 19.44 7.18
C ILE A 164 -29.01 20.96 7.37
N ASP A 165 -28.65 21.71 6.35
CA ASP A 165 -28.71 23.15 6.33
C ASP A 165 -29.87 23.66 5.44
N ASP A 166 -30.37 24.85 5.73
CA ASP A 166 -31.34 25.55 4.90
C ASP A 166 -30.58 26.53 3.98
N CYS A 167 -30.23 26.14 2.78
CA CYS A 167 -29.40 26.89 1.83
C CYS A 167 -28.08 27.42 2.45
N GLY A 168 -27.40 26.54 3.18
CA GLY A 168 -26.18 26.88 3.87
C GLY A 168 -26.37 27.67 5.17
N LYS A 169 -27.62 27.86 5.63
CA LYS A 169 -27.90 28.63 6.85
C LYS A 169 -28.38 27.74 7.98
N ASN A 170 -27.96 28.09 9.20
CA ASN A 170 -28.44 27.46 10.42
C ASN A 170 -28.49 25.93 10.36
N PRO A 171 -27.37 25.26 10.08
CA PRO A 171 -27.35 23.82 10.00
C PRO A 171 -27.90 23.20 11.28
N GLN A 172 -28.83 22.24 11.10
CA GLN A 172 -29.51 21.56 12.18
C GLN A 172 -29.13 20.09 12.19
N LEU A 173 -28.75 19.58 13.33
CA LEU A 173 -28.55 18.14 13.54
C LEU A 173 -29.90 17.47 13.75
N TYR A 174 -30.10 16.32 13.11
CA TYR A 174 -31.24 15.42 13.28
C TYR A 174 -30.73 14.05 13.70
N ALA A 175 -31.44 13.39 14.60
CA ALA A 175 -31.22 12.00 14.98
C ALA A 175 -32.28 11.11 14.33
N LEU A 176 -31.91 9.93 13.88
CA LEU A 176 -32.86 8.92 13.42
C LEU A 176 -33.48 8.23 14.64
N ASN A 177 -34.74 8.49 14.91
CA ASN A 177 -35.52 7.86 15.97
C ASN A 177 -36.73 7.14 15.34
N SER A 178 -36.89 5.83 15.60
CA SER A 178 -38.02 5.02 15.14
C SER A 178 -38.39 5.21 13.66
N GLY A 179 -37.39 5.39 12.79
CA GLY A 179 -37.57 5.56 11.34
C GLY A 179 -37.87 7.00 10.89
N THR A 180 -37.72 7.98 11.77
CA THR A 180 -37.96 9.40 11.44
C THR A 180 -36.76 10.24 11.89
N LEU A 181 -36.37 11.21 11.05
CA LEU A 181 -35.36 12.23 11.41
C LEU A 181 -36.01 13.30 12.30
N GLU A 182 -35.55 13.38 13.54
CA GLU A 182 -36.02 14.34 14.54
C GLU A 182 -34.89 15.30 14.92
N LYS A 183 -35.22 16.59 15.16
CA LYS A 183 -34.21 17.57 15.58
C LYS A 183 -33.50 17.13 16.85
N SER A 184 -32.17 17.23 16.84
CA SER A 184 -31.31 16.93 17.98
C SER A 184 -30.52 18.18 18.35
N GLY A 185 -30.79 18.71 19.54
CA GLY A 185 -30.21 19.96 20.02
C GLY A 185 -30.65 21.22 19.23
N SER A 186 -29.99 22.33 19.50
CA SER A 186 -30.17 23.60 18.78
C SER A 186 -29.42 23.59 17.45
N ALA A 187 -29.78 24.50 16.54
CA ALA A 187 -28.99 24.72 15.33
C ALA A 187 -27.57 25.22 15.66
N LEU A 188 -26.61 24.99 14.77
CA LEU A 188 -25.20 25.41 14.95
C LEU A 188 -25.00 26.93 14.96
N ASN A 189 -26.02 27.70 14.55
CA ASN A 189 -26.02 29.16 14.49
C ASN A 189 -24.86 29.74 13.65
N VAL A 190 -24.61 29.16 12.49
CA VAL A 190 -23.66 29.65 11.47
C VAL A 190 -24.38 29.98 10.18
N LYS A 191 -23.82 30.93 9.38
CA LYS A 191 -24.50 31.40 8.18
C LYS A 191 -24.29 30.50 6.97
N LEU A 192 -23.11 29.90 6.85
CA LEU A 192 -22.76 29.00 5.76
C LEU A 192 -21.70 28.02 6.23
N VAL A 193 -22.04 26.74 6.18
CA VAL A 193 -21.10 25.65 6.44
C VAL A 193 -20.48 25.16 5.14
N ALA A 194 -19.20 24.78 5.22
CA ALA A 194 -18.49 24.11 4.16
C ALA A 194 -18.04 22.75 4.65
N SER A 195 -18.25 21.73 3.82
CA SER A 195 -17.79 20.36 4.01
C SER A 195 -17.91 19.84 5.45
N PRO A 196 -19.12 19.80 6.03
CA PRO A 196 -19.32 19.28 7.37
C PRO A 196 -19.15 17.77 7.40
N GLU A 197 -18.56 17.26 8.49
CA GLU A 197 -18.51 15.84 8.78
C GLU A 197 -19.01 15.56 10.20
N ILE A 198 -19.72 14.45 10.40
CA ILE A 198 -20.21 14.00 11.70
C ILE A 198 -19.34 12.87 12.21
N PHE A 199 -18.92 12.96 13.46
CA PHE A 199 -18.13 11.93 14.11
C PHE A 199 -18.61 11.64 15.54
N ASP A 200 -18.21 10.49 16.07
CA ASP A 200 -18.46 10.11 17.48
C ASP A 200 -17.33 10.66 18.35
N LYS A 201 -17.66 11.40 19.38
CA LYS A 201 -16.73 11.71 20.47
C LYS A 201 -17.32 11.22 21.79
N SER A 202 -16.79 10.09 22.25
CA SER A 202 -17.20 9.48 23.54
C SER A 202 -18.72 9.24 23.66
N GLY A 203 -19.35 8.76 22.56
CA GLY A 203 -20.79 8.47 22.52
C GLY A 203 -21.68 9.68 22.23
N CYS A 204 -21.11 10.87 22.07
CA CYS A 204 -21.86 12.07 21.71
C CYS A 204 -21.60 12.45 20.24
N PRO A 205 -22.61 12.93 19.50
CA PRO A 205 -22.43 13.40 18.14
C PRO A 205 -21.65 14.71 18.15
N ALA A 206 -20.62 14.76 17.31
CA ALA A 206 -19.82 15.95 17.08
C ALA A 206 -19.76 16.25 15.58
N VAL A 207 -19.53 17.50 15.24
CA VAL A 207 -19.48 17.98 13.85
C VAL A 207 -18.26 18.85 13.67
N ILE A 208 -17.46 18.61 12.62
CA ILE A 208 -16.46 19.55 12.12
C ILE A 208 -16.99 20.24 10.88
N TYR A 209 -16.73 21.54 10.72
CA TYR A 209 -17.17 22.33 9.57
C TYR A 209 -16.31 23.58 9.36
N GLY A 210 -16.25 24.07 8.13
CA GLY A 210 -15.76 25.41 7.81
C GLY A 210 -16.90 26.42 7.94
N ASP A 211 -16.72 27.49 8.71
CA ASP A 211 -17.61 28.66 8.76
C ASP A 211 -17.07 29.72 7.79
N PHE A 212 -17.66 29.78 6.60
CA PHE A 212 -17.19 30.66 5.52
C PHE A 212 -17.22 32.15 5.91
N PHE A 213 -18.31 32.60 6.55
CA PHE A 213 -18.45 33.99 6.96
C PHE A 213 -17.69 34.34 8.24
N GLY A 214 -17.60 33.39 9.15
CA GLY A 214 -16.82 33.53 10.38
C GLY A 214 -15.31 33.41 10.16
N LYS A 215 -14.87 32.98 8.95
CA LYS A 215 -13.46 32.76 8.58
C LYS A 215 -12.74 31.86 9.59
N LYS A 216 -13.40 30.80 9.99
CA LYS A 216 -12.88 29.82 10.95
C LYS A 216 -13.33 28.40 10.61
N THR A 217 -12.60 27.44 11.10
CA THR A 217 -12.99 26.03 11.13
C THR A 217 -13.28 25.66 12.58
N GLU A 218 -14.41 25.04 12.82
CA GLU A 218 -14.81 24.61 14.17
C GLU A 218 -15.18 23.14 14.18
N ALA A 219 -14.82 22.48 15.28
CA ALA A 219 -15.47 21.24 15.69
C ALA A 219 -16.26 21.49 16.97
N LYS A 220 -17.49 21.01 17.00
CA LYS A 220 -18.40 21.12 18.13
C LYS A 220 -18.98 19.77 18.50
N ILE A 221 -19.13 19.54 19.78
CA ILE A 221 -19.81 18.39 20.35
C ILE A 221 -21.19 18.79 20.87
N LEU A 222 -22.20 17.97 20.67
CA LEU A 222 -23.53 18.18 21.24
C LEU A 222 -23.63 17.43 22.57
N GLU A 223 -23.62 18.15 23.67
CA GLU A 223 -23.87 17.67 25.02
C GLU A 223 -25.30 17.97 25.48
N LEU A 224 -25.67 17.60 26.68
CA LEU A 224 -27.02 17.80 27.22
C LEU A 224 -27.44 19.27 27.30
N ASP A 225 -26.49 20.16 27.55
CA ASP A 225 -26.66 21.61 27.68
C ASP A 225 -26.49 22.38 26.37
N GLY A 226 -26.18 21.68 25.27
CA GLY A 226 -26.06 22.24 23.93
C GLY A 226 -24.71 22.05 23.27
N TRP A 227 -24.43 22.85 22.23
CA TRP A 227 -23.20 22.78 21.48
C TRP A 227 -22.02 23.41 22.23
N LYS A 228 -20.93 22.64 22.34
CA LYS A 228 -19.66 23.09 22.93
C LYS A 228 -18.54 23.00 21.89
N SER A 229 -17.78 24.06 21.70
CA SER A 229 -16.61 24.06 20.81
C SER A 229 -15.48 23.25 21.43
N ILE A 230 -14.90 22.33 20.65
CA ILE A 230 -13.76 21.47 21.03
C ILE A 230 -12.51 21.76 20.19
N VAL A 231 -12.68 22.29 18.96
CA VAL A 231 -11.60 22.79 18.11
C VAL A 231 -12.05 24.10 17.49
N THR A 232 -11.14 25.07 17.41
CA THR A 232 -11.33 26.34 16.68
C THR A 232 -10.03 26.71 16.01
N GLU A 233 -10.05 26.78 14.66
CA GLU A 233 -8.92 27.17 13.83
C GLU A 233 -9.24 28.42 13.03
N SER A 234 -8.23 29.25 12.77
CA SER A 234 -8.36 30.39 11.86
C SER A 234 -8.44 29.93 10.41
N GLY A 235 -9.30 30.55 9.63
CA GLY A 235 -9.57 30.18 8.22
C GLY A 235 -10.74 29.20 8.09
N SER A 236 -11.59 29.43 7.09
CA SER A 236 -12.64 28.49 6.73
C SER A 236 -12.06 27.35 5.89
N ALA A 237 -12.22 26.13 6.35
CA ALA A 237 -11.79 24.96 5.59
C ALA A 237 -12.60 24.79 4.30
N ASN A 238 -11.93 24.35 3.24
CA ASN A 238 -12.54 23.96 1.97
C ASN A 238 -13.10 22.54 2.03
N ALA A 239 -12.38 21.67 2.71
CA ALA A 239 -12.81 20.30 2.99
C ALA A 239 -12.42 19.92 4.40
N ASN A 240 -13.26 19.12 5.01
CA ASN A 240 -13.02 18.47 6.30
C ASN A 240 -13.30 16.98 6.15
N ASP A 241 -12.58 16.18 6.92
CA ASP A 241 -12.85 14.77 7.09
C ASP A 241 -12.48 14.32 8.50
N ALA A 242 -13.06 13.24 8.97
CA ALA A 242 -12.86 12.73 10.32
C ALA A 242 -12.69 11.21 10.29
N ALA A 243 -11.68 10.72 11.00
CA ALA A 243 -11.47 9.30 11.22
C ALA A 243 -11.26 9.02 12.71
N ALA A 244 -11.67 7.84 13.16
CA ALA A 244 -11.48 7.41 14.54
C ALA A 244 -10.65 6.13 14.59
N ALA A 245 -9.69 6.07 15.50
CA ALA A 245 -8.89 4.89 15.79
C ALA A 245 -8.42 4.90 17.24
N ASP A 246 -8.41 3.73 17.89
CA ASP A 246 -7.92 3.55 19.27
C ASP A 246 -8.56 4.49 20.30
N GLY A 247 -9.83 4.91 20.05
CA GLY A 247 -10.58 5.85 20.87
C GLY A 247 -10.24 7.33 20.63
N GLU A 248 -9.26 7.64 19.82
CA GLU A 248 -8.92 9.00 19.39
C GLU A 248 -9.67 9.38 18.12
N VAL A 249 -9.90 10.68 17.91
CA VAL A 249 -10.52 11.22 16.70
C VAL A 249 -9.55 12.15 15.99
N TYR A 250 -9.32 11.89 14.72
CA TYR A 250 -8.42 12.62 13.83
C TYR A 250 -9.27 13.49 12.92
N LEU A 251 -9.15 14.81 13.04
CA LEU A 251 -9.88 15.79 12.27
C LEU A 251 -8.94 16.46 11.27
N PHE A 252 -9.18 16.25 10.00
CA PHE A 252 -8.36 16.78 8.92
C PHE A 252 -9.09 17.91 8.19
N SER A 253 -8.38 19.00 7.91
CA SER A 253 -8.95 20.18 7.22
C SER A 253 -7.97 20.74 6.20
N THR A 254 -8.48 21.06 5.00
CA THR A 254 -7.74 21.77 3.95
C THR A 254 -8.22 23.20 3.82
N TYR A 255 -7.32 24.12 3.46
CA TYR A 255 -7.59 25.56 3.38
C TYR A 255 -7.12 26.14 2.06
N ASN A 256 -7.72 27.27 1.65
CA ASN A 256 -7.13 28.13 0.63
C ASN A 256 -5.93 28.89 1.24
N GLU A 257 -4.82 28.90 0.52
CA GLU A 257 -3.62 29.70 0.87
C GLU A 257 -2.95 29.38 2.23
N GLN A 258 -3.35 28.27 2.87
CA GLN A 258 -2.74 27.79 4.10
C GLN A 258 -2.44 26.28 3.99
N SER A 259 -1.45 25.82 4.75
CA SER A 259 -1.20 24.38 4.91
C SER A 259 -2.40 23.70 5.54
N PRO A 260 -2.71 22.47 5.13
CA PRO A 260 -3.71 21.66 5.81
C PRO A 260 -3.38 21.46 7.29
N LYS A 261 -4.40 21.22 8.09
CA LYS A 261 -4.27 20.99 9.53
C LYS A 261 -4.83 19.65 9.94
N LEU A 262 -4.19 19.07 10.93
CA LEU A 262 -4.66 17.87 11.63
C LEU A 262 -4.84 18.20 13.11
N ASN A 263 -6.02 17.93 13.65
CA ASN A 263 -6.32 17.99 15.06
C ASN A 263 -6.61 16.57 15.57
N ILE A 264 -5.93 16.15 16.62
CA ILE A 264 -6.15 14.84 17.24
C ILE A 264 -6.81 15.07 18.61
N LEU A 265 -8.04 14.62 18.73
CA LEU A 265 -8.79 14.64 19.97
C LEU A 265 -8.50 13.36 20.74
N THR A 266 -7.61 13.44 21.71
CA THR A 266 -7.16 12.30 22.48
C THR A 266 -8.21 11.80 23.48
N ASN A 267 -8.00 10.59 24.03
CA ASN A 267 -8.91 9.98 25.00
C ASN A 267 -9.02 10.73 26.32
N ASP A 268 -7.98 11.42 26.74
CA ASP A 268 -7.94 12.27 27.93
C ASP A 268 -8.51 13.68 27.72
N GLY A 269 -9.04 13.95 26.51
CA GLY A 269 -9.72 15.19 26.18
C GLY A 269 -8.82 16.33 25.71
N MET A 270 -7.54 16.07 25.46
CA MET A 270 -6.65 17.05 24.84
C MET A 270 -6.92 17.19 23.35
N ASN A 271 -6.59 18.35 22.79
CA ASN A 271 -6.50 18.59 21.35
C ASN A 271 -5.04 18.82 20.99
N LEU A 272 -4.47 17.93 20.18
CA LEU A 272 -3.14 18.08 19.60
C LEU A 272 -3.29 18.60 18.17
N ALA A 273 -2.80 19.80 17.90
CA ALA A 273 -2.93 20.48 16.60
C ALA A 273 -1.58 20.47 15.86
N TYR A 274 -1.63 20.10 14.58
CA TYR A 274 -0.47 20.01 13.69
C TYR A 274 -0.71 20.75 12.38
N ASP A 275 0.23 21.61 12.01
CA ASP A 275 0.31 22.20 10.67
C ASP A 275 1.06 21.22 9.74
N LEU A 276 0.39 20.76 8.69
CA LEU A 276 0.93 19.75 7.78
C LEU A 276 1.68 20.43 6.62
N SER A 277 2.81 21.07 6.92
CA SER A 277 3.58 21.87 5.96
C SER A 277 4.20 21.06 4.80
N ALA A 278 4.29 19.73 4.93
CA ALA A 278 4.69 18.84 3.85
C ALA A 278 3.63 18.73 2.74
N VAL A 279 2.37 19.06 3.04
CA VAL A 279 1.29 19.15 2.06
C VAL A 279 1.18 20.61 1.60
N PRO A 280 1.29 20.89 0.29
CA PRO A 280 1.23 22.25 -0.20
C PRO A 280 -0.04 23.01 0.21
N ALA A 281 0.11 24.30 0.48
CA ALA A 281 -1.02 25.22 0.56
C ALA A 281 -1.81 25.18 -0.77
N ASN A 282 -3.08 25.55 -0.76
CA ASN A 282 -4.03 25.42 -1.87
C ASN A 282 -4.42 23.98 -2.24
N SER A 283 -4.10 22.99 -1.42
CA SER A 283 -4.70 21.68 -1.55
C SER A 283 -6.20 21.78 -1.29
N SER A 284 -6.99 21.24 -2.19
CA SER A 284 -8.44 21.15 -2.05
C SER A 284 -8.85 19.69 -1.94
N TYR A 285 -10.10 19.46 -1.55
CA TYR A 285 -10.60 18.13 -1.21
C TYR A 285 -9.64 17.36 -0.31
N GLY A 286 -10.10 16.89 0.79
CA GLY A 286 -9.28 16.20 1.76
C GLY A 286 -10.00 15.01 2.32
N SER A 287 -9.28 13.90 2.47
CA SER A 287 -9.79 12.72 3.14
C SER A 287 -8.71 12.14 4.03
N ILE A 288 -9.11 11.59 5.17
CA ILE A 288 -8.22 10.97 6.15
C ILE A 288 -8.67 9.55 6.44
N ALA A 289 -7.70 8.64 6.54
CA ALA A 289 -7.90 7.30 7.09
C ALA A 289 -6.80 7.02 8.13
N VAL A 290 -7.13 6.28 9.16
CA VAL A 290 -6.20 6.02 10.28
C VAL A 290 -6.08 4.53 10.49
N GLY A 291 -4.87 4.04 10.37
CA GLY A 291 -4.49 2.65 10.63
C GLY A 291 -4.00 2.42 12.04
N THR A 292 -3.42 1.26 12.28
CA THR A 292 -2.83 0.91 13.58
C THR A 292 -1.61 1.77 13.90
N GLU A 293 -0.73 1.99 12.94
CA GLU A 293 0.56 2.68 13.16
C GLU A 293 0.67 4.01 12.41
N CYS A 294 -0.08 4.18 11.31
CA CYS A 294 0.03 5.34 10.44
C CYS A 294 -1.31 6.03 10.21
N ILE A 295 -1.21 7.32 9.92
CA ILE A 295 -2.28 8.12 9.32
C ILE A 295 -2.04 8.22 7.81
N TYR A 296 -3.13 8.31 7.06
CA TYR A 296 -3.14 8.50 5.61
C TYR A 296 -4.00 9.71 5.28
N ILE A 297 -3.46 10.61 4.47
CA ILE A 297 -4.12 11.85 4.08
C ILE A 297 -4.09 11.95 2.57
N SER A 298 -5.25 12.11 1.95
CA SER A 298 -5.37 12.30 0.51
C SER A 298 -5.90 13.71 0.21
N VAL A 299 -5.28 14.39 -0.74
CA VAL A 299 -5.64 15.74 -1.16
C VAL A 299 -5.64 15.88 -2.67
N LEU A 300 -6.42 16.83 -3.19
CA LEU A 300 -6.31 17.29 -4.56
C LEU A 300 -5.30 18.43 -4.61
N GLN A 301 -4.21 18.22 -5.33
CA GLN A 301 -3.09 19.13 -5.47
C GLN A 301 -2.71 19.24 -6.95
N ASP A 302 -2.70 20.45 -7.52
CA ASP A 302 -2.31 20.70 -8.92
C ASP A 302 -3.02 19.78 -9.93
N GLY A 303 -4.33 19.57 -9.72
CA GLY A 303 -5.14 18.68 -10.56
C GLY A 303 -4.80 17.18 -10.43
N ALA A 304 -4.18 16.78 -9.34
CA ALA A 304 -3.89 15.38 -9.04
C ALA A 304 -4.33 15.00 -7.63
N VAL A 305 -4.90 13.82 -7.46
CA VAL A 305 -5.08 13.22 -6.13
C VAL A 305 -3.75 12.62 -5.69
N VAL A 306 -3.25 13.09 -4.57
CA VAL A 306 -2.00 12.66 -3.95
C VAL A 306 -2.27 12.21 -2.53
N THR A 307 -1.73 11.07 -2.15
CA THR A 307 -1.86 10.54 -0.80
C THR A 307 -0.52 10.61 -0.07
N TYR A 308 -0.58 10.98 1.19
CA TYR A 308 0.53 11.03 2.13
C TYR A 308 0.29 10.07 3.28
N SER A 309 1.36 9.65 3.93
CA SER A 309 1.32 8.88 5.17
C SER A 309 2.29 9.43 6.18
N ALA A 310 1.98 9.28 7.46
CA ALA A 310 2.89 9.58 8.57
C ALA A 310 2.65 8.60 9.73
N PRO A 311 3.66 8.34 10.58
CA PRO A 311 3.45 7.65 11.85
C PRO A 311 2.47 8.42 12.74
N LYS A 312 1.63 7.72 13.51
CA LYS A 312 0.67 8.35 14.43
C LYS A 312 1.34 9.24 15.49
N ASP A 313 2.50 8.84 15.96
CA ASP A 313 3.27 9.55 16.97
C ASP A 313 4.06 10.74 16.41
N GLU A 314 4.19 10.86 15.08
CA GLU A 314 4.85 11.95 14.37
C GLU A 314 4.03 12.39 13.14
N PRO A 315 2.78 12.84 13.33
CA PRO A 315 1.85 13.09 12.23
C PRO A 315 2.28 14.23 11.30
N GLN A 316 3.20 15.10 11.71
CA GLN A 316 3.79 16.15 10.87
C GLN A 316 4.84 15.61 9.89
N ASN A 317 5.38 14.41 10.11
CA ASN A 317 6.40 13.80 9.26
C ASN A 317 5.79 13.03 8.08
N LEU A 318 4.98 13.74 7.30
CA LEU A 318 4.30 13.20 6.14
C LEU A 318 5.27 12.86 5.02
N THR A 319 5.12 11.68 4.48
CA THR A 319 5.78 11.24 3.25
C THR A 319 4.74 10.81 2.23
N ARG A 320 5.04 10.97 0.95
CA ARG A 320 4.13 10.57 -0.11
C ARG A 320 3.99 9.05 -0.15
N LEU A 321 2.75 8.56 -0.20
CA LEU A 321 2.43 7.16 -0.37
C LEU A 321 2.28 6.83 -1.85
N GLY A 322 3.24 6.10 -2.38
CA GLY A 322 3.22 5.68 -3.78
C GLY A 322 3.35 6.83 -4.79
N ASP A 323 2.86 6.58 -5.98
CA ASP A 323 2.77 7.57 -7.06
C ASP A 323 1.51 8.45 -6.94
N VAL A 324 1.18 9.20 -8.00
CA VAL A 324 -0.08 9.94 -8.10
C VAL A 324 -1.24 8.96 -8.21
N THR A 325 -2.22 9.08 -7.31
CA THR A 325 -3.41 8.22 -7.31
C THR A 325 -4.24 8.43 -8.58
N CYS A 326 -4.44 9.68 -8.99
CA CYS A 326 -5.15 10.02 -10.23
C CYS A 326 -4.68 11.37 -10.77
N ARG A 327 -4.50 11.47 -12.09
CA ARG A 327 -4.25 12.72 -12.83
C ARG A 327 -4.76 12.57 -14.28
N PRO A 328 -5.53 13.51 -14.83
CA PRO A 328 -6.09 14.68 -14.17
C PRO A 328 -7.23 14.29 -13.22
N ALA A 329 -7.32 14.91 -12.06
CA ALA A 329 -8.32 14.59 -11.05
C ALA A 329 -9.20 15.80 -10.72
N TRP A 330 -10.41 15.52 -10.25
CA TRP A 330 -11.38 16.52 -9.82
C TRP A 330 -11.76 16.36 -8.35
N ASN A 331 -11.94 15.14 -7.89
CA ASN A 331 -12.41 14.81 -6.54
C ASN A 331 -11.87 13.45 -6.11
N GLY A 332 -11.84 13.18 -4.81
CA GLY A 332 -11.48 11.88 -4.25
C GLY A 332 -11.96 11.70 -2.83
N SER A 333 -12.11 10.45 -2.42
CA SER A 333 -12.45 10.04 -1.05
C SER A 333 -11.75 8.73 -0.72
N MET A 334 -11.37 8.52 0.54
CA MET A 334 -10.47 7.44 0.93
C MET A 334 -11.02 6.64 2.11
N GLN A 335 -10.70 5.36 2.15
CA GLN A 335 -10.97 4.45 3.28
C GLN A 335 -9.79 3.52 3.51
N LEU A 336 -9.63 3.07 4.75
CA LEU A 336 -8.71 2.00 5.11
C LEU A 336 -9.50 0.76 5.52
N ILE A 337 -9.26 -0.36 4.84
CA ILE A 337 -9.91 -1.65 5.11
C ILE A 337 -8.84 -2.73 5.05
N ASN A 338 -8.69 -3.53 6.11
CA ASN A 338 -7.76 -4.68 6.15
C ASN A 338 -6.33 -4.33 5.70
N ASN A 339 -5.77 -3.25 6.20
CA ASN A 339 -4.44 -2.75 5.82
C ASN A 339 -4.27 -2.39 4.34
N MET A 340 -5.37 -2.13 3.64
CA MET A 340 -5.36 -1.57 2.29
C MET A 340 -6.00 -0.20 2.31
N VAL A 341 -5.29 0.78 1.78
CA VAL A 341 -5.81 2.14 1.56
C VAL A 341 -6.53 2.15 0.22
N TYR A 342 -7.83 2.37 0.23
CA TYR A 342 -8.65 2.50 -0.97
C TYR A 342 -8.95 3.97 -1.23
N SER A 343 -8.77 4.42 -2.45
CA SER A 343 -9.07 5.77 -2.89
C SER A 343 -10.01 5.74 -4.08
N ALA A 344 -11.24 6.20 -3.88
CA ALA A 344 -12.17 6.47 -4.97
C ALA A 344 -11.86 7.86 -5.52
N VAL A 345 -11.70 7.98 -6.83
CA VAL A 345 -11.29 9.22 -7.51
C VAL A 345 -12.16 9.50 -8.71
N VAL A 346 -12.36 10.78 -9.01
CA VAL A 346 -13.03 11.25 -10.22
C VAL A 346 -12.00 11.92 -11.10
N SER A 347 -11.87 11.45 -12.35
CA SER A 347 -11.04 12.13 -13.35
C SER A 347 -11.72 13.42 -13.83
N SER A 348 -10.95 14.48 -14.06
CA SER A 348 -11.48 15.73 -14.62
C SER A 348 -11.80 15.63 -16.12
N THR A 349 -11.34 14.57 -16.81
CA THR A 349 -11.65 14.30 -18.21
C THR A 349 -12.80 13.33 -18.28
N ASP A 350 -13.95 13.72 -18.82
CA ASP A 350 -15.18 12.94 -18.93
C ASP A 350 -15.77 12.40 -17.62
N MET A 351 -15.20 12.78 -16.47
CA MET A 351 -15.65 12.44 -15.11
C MET A 351 -15.85 10.93 -14.83
N PRO A 352 -15.06 10.00 -15.38
CA PRO A 352 -15.15 8.62 -14.97
C PRO A 352 -14.66 8.49 -13.53
N ILE A 353 -15.26 7.55 -12.79
CA ILE A 353 -14.73 7.15 -11.49
C ILE A 353 -13.76 5.98 -11.65
N ASP A 354 -12.73 5.99 -10.82
CA ASP A 354 -11.83 4.85 -10.62
C ASP A 354 -11.65 4.63 -9.12
N VAL A 355 -11.46 3.41 -8.72
CA VAL A 355 -11.08 3.08 -7.34
C VAL A 355 -9.73 2.40 -7.39
N LYS A 356 -8.79 2.98 -6.69
CA LYS A 356 -7.44 2.45 -6.58
C LYS A 356 -7.15 2.02 -5.15
N TYR A 357 -6.20 1.13 -5.01
CA TYR A 357 -5.75 0.66 -3.72
C TYR A 357 -4.22 0.64 -3.63
N HIS A 358 -3.75 0.76 -2.40
CA HIS A 358 -2.35 0.68 -2.02
C HIS A 358 -2.24 -0.08 -0.70
N GLU A 359 -1.19 -0.87 -0.51
CA GLU A 359 -0.94 -1.52 0.78
C GLU A 359 -0.62 -0.45 1.84
N ALA A 360 -1.28 -0.52 2.99
CA ALA A 360 -1.01 0.37 4.11
C ALA A 360 0.42 0.18 4.63
N LEU A 361 1.05 1.29 5.03
CA LEU A 361 2.38 1.28 5.64
C LEU A 361 2.28 0.88 7.11
N ASP A 362 2.19 -0.42 7.35
CA ASP A 362 2.28 -0.99 8.69
C ASP A 362 3.66 -1.65 8.82
N ASP A 363 4.56 -1.02 9.56
CA ASP A 363 5.94 -1.50 9.73
C ASP A 363 5.99 -2.88 10.39
N THR A 364 5.05 -3.18 11.29
CA THR A 364 4.93 -4.51 11.93
C THR A 364 4.56 -5.57 10.91
N LEU A 365 3.56 -5.30 10.07
CA LEU A 365 3.12 -6.22 9.03
C LEU A 365 4.19 -6.41 7.96
N ARG A 366 4.82 -5.31 7.51
CA ARG A 366 5.94 -5.34 6.56
C ARG A 366 7.09 -6.16 7.10
N LEU A 367 7.46 -5.92 8.36
CA LEU A 367 8.53 -6.65 9.02
C LEU A 367 8.21 -8.14 9.13
N ALA A 368 6.96 -8.51 9.48
CA ALA A 368 6.52 -9.90 9.54
C ALA A 368 6.60 -10.60 8.17
N LYS A 369 6.18 -9.94 7.09
CA LYS A 369 6.30 -10.45 5.72
C LYS A 369 7.76 -10.57 5.28
N ALA A 370 8.58 -9.54 5.55
CA ALA A 370 10.00 -9.57 5.26
C ALA A 370 10.73 -10.69 6.03
N LYS A 371 10.32 -10.93 7.26
CA LYS A 371 10.82 -12.05 8.08
C LYS A 371 10.52 -13.41 7.43
N ALA A 372 9.28 -13.62 6.97
CA ALA A 372 8.92 -14.87 6.29
C ALA A 372 9.75 -15.10 5.00
N ILE A 373 10.04 -14.03 4.24
CA ILE A 373 10.94 -14.11 3.07
C ILE A 373 12.35 -14.48 3.51
N ALA A 374 12.90 -13.81 4.51
CA ALA A 374 14.25 -14.08 5.02
C ALA A 374 14.36 -15.52 5.58
N GLU A 375 13.35 -16.00 6.30
CA GLU A 375 13.26 -17.38 6.79
C GLU A 375 13.25 -18.38 5.64
N SER A 376 12.47 -18.14 4.59
CA SER A 376 12.44 -18.98 3.39
C SER A 376 13.80 -19.04 2.67
N ILE A 377 14.48 -17.89 2.57
CA ILE A 377 15.84 -17.83 1.98
C ILE A 377 16.83 -18.62 2.85
N VAL A 378 16.78 -18.44 4.17
CA VAL A 378 17.62 -19.19 5.10
C VAL A 378 17.30 -20.68 5.02
N GLU A 379 16.02 -21.07 4.92
CA GLU A 379 15.63 -22.47 4.77
C GLU A 379 16.23 -23.08 3.50
N GLY A 380 16.17 -22.40 2.37
CA GLY A 380 16.77 -22.81 1.10
C GLY A 380 18.30 -22.69 1.04
N TYR A 381 18.93 -21.98 2.00
CA TYR A 381 20.37 -21.76 1.98
C TYR A 381 21.16 -23.03 2.32
N ARG A 382 22.03 -23.44 1.40
CA ARG A 382 22.96 -24.57 1.58
C ARG A 382 24.31 -24.03 2.05
N ALA A 383 24.59 -24.19 3.34
CA ALA A 383 25.84 -23.78 3.91
C ALA A 383 26.97 -24.77 3.54
N THR A 384 28.16 -24.23 3.30
CA THR A 384 29.41 -24.95 3.04
C THR A 384 30.50 -24.42 3.95
N ASN A 385 31.66 -25.09 3.98
CA ASN A 385 32.81 -24.64 4.75
C ASN A 385 33.34 -23.26 4.30
N SER A 386 32.99 -22.82 3.08
CA SER A 386 33.35 -21.53 2.49
C SER A 386 32.24 -20.49 2.58
N SER A 387 31.09 -20.81 3.17
CA SER A 387 29.97 -19.88 3.31
C SER A 387 30.38 -18.63 4.08
N GLY A 388 29.96 -17.47 3.58
CA GLY A 388 30.31 -16.17 4.14
C GLY A 388 29.09 -15.30 4.46
N LYS A 389 29.24 -14.42 5.46
CA LYS A 389 28.25 -13.41 5.85
C LYS A 389 27.73 -12.63 4.64
N ALA A 390 28.63 -12.11 3.81
CA ALA A 390 28.28 -11.23 2.69
C ALA A 390 27.42 -11.92 1.61
N GLU A 391 27.64 -13.20 1.34
CA GLU A 391 26.85 -13.96 0.39
C GLU A 391 25.38 -14.09 0.85
N LEU A 392 25.17 -14.48 2.11
CA LEU A 392 23.85 -14.66 2.66
C LEU A 392 23.11 -13.32 2.77
N GLU A 393 23.81 -12.27 3.21
CA GLU A 393 23.25 -10.92 3.30
C GLU A 393 22.81 -10.39 1.92
N TYR A 394 23.62 -10.64 0.89
CA TYR A 394 23.26 -10.28 -0.49
C TYR A 394 21.99 -11.01 -0.95
N LYS A 395 21.88 -12.33 -0.72
CA LYS A 395 20.69 -13.11 -1.08
C LYS A 395 19.43 -12.61 -0.40
N ILE A 396 19.52 -12.26 0.88
CA ILE A 396 18.38 -11.73 1.64
C ILE A 396 17.96 -10.36 1.10
N LYS A 397 18.91 -9.44 0.91
CA LYS A 397 18.63 -8.11 0.35
C LYS A 397 18.03 -8.19 -1.05
N ALA A 398 18.52 -9.08 -1.90
CA ALA A 398 17.98 -9.33 -3.22
C ALA A 398 16.53 -9.85 -3.14
N GLY A 399 16.27 -10.89 -2.33
CA GLY A 399 14.93 -11.46 -2.17
C GLY A 399 13.92 -10.49 -1.56
N LEU A 400 14.34 -9.63 -0.62
CA LEU A 400 13.50 -8.56 -0.09
C LEU A 400 13.17 -7.53 -1.17
N SER A 401 14.17 -7.12 -1.95
CA SER A 401 13.99 -6.16 -3.06
C SER A 401 13.09 -6.72 -4.15
N GLU A 402 13.30 -7.95 -4.59
CA GLU A 402 12.47 -8.66 -5.59
C GLU A 402 11.01 -8.82 -5.12
N SER A 403 10.80 -8.90 -3.81
CA SER A 403 9.46 -8.98 -3.21
C SER A 403 8.84 -7.61 -2.88
N GLY A 404 9.49 -6.50 -3.26
CA GLY A 404 8.98 -5.14 -3.06
C GLY A 404 9.26 -4.53 -1.67
N TYR A 405 10.05 -5.19 -0.81
CA TYR A 405 10.38 -4.68 0.55
C TYR A 405 11.68 -3.87 0.57
N THR A 406 11.80 -2.88 -0.31
CA THR A 406 13.01 -2.04 -0.44
C THR A 406 13.28 -1.13 0.76
N ASN A 407 12.26 -0.87 1.58
CA ASN A 407 12.32 -0.09 2.81
C ASN A 407 12.67 -0.93 4.06
N VAL A 408 12.85 -2.24 3.91
CA VAL A 408 13.33 -3.12 4.97
C VAL A 408 14.83 -3.32 4.80
N THR A 409 15.59 -2.93 5.82
CA THR A 409 17.03 -3.22 5.85
C THR A 409 17.28 -4.57 6.49
N ALA A 410 18.29 -5.30 5.99
CA ALA A 410 18.72 -6.58 6.53
C ALA A 410 20.21 -6.57 6.77
N GLU A 411 20.61 -7.00 7.95
CA GLU A 411 22.01 -7.19 8.32
C GLU A 411 22.21 -8.56 8.96
N VAL A 412 23.17 -9.31 8.43
CA VAL A 412 23.58 -10.59 9.03
C VAL A 412 24.57 -10.35 10.15
N ASN A 413 24.30 -10.86 11.34
CA ASN A 413 25.12 -10.65 12.53
C ASN A 413 25.62 -11.99 13.07
N GLU A 414 26.76 -11.98 13.75
CA GLU A 414 27.34 -13.12 14.46
C GLU A 414 27.44 -14.40 13.60
N PHE A 415 27.67 -14.22 12.28
CA PHE A 415 27.75 -15.36 11.36
C PHE A 415 29.03 -16.14 11.59
N THR A 416 28.89 -17.40 12.00
CA THR A 416 30.00 -18.29 12.32
C THR A 416 29.85 -19.60 11.57
N VAL A 417 30.92 -20.08 10.96
CA VAL A 417 30.99 -21.39 10.33
C VAL A 417 31.91 -22.31 11.15
N THR A 418 31.34 -23.39 11.64
CA THR A 418 32.13 -24.53 12.15
C THR A 418 32.30 -25.48 10.98
N PRO A 419 33.52 -25.65 10.46
CA PRO A 419 33.75 -26.48 9.28
C PRO A 419 33.36 -27.95 9.51
N ALA A 420 32.73 -28.54 8.50
CA ALA A 420 32.57 -29.98 8.44
C ALA A 420 33.91 -30.67 8.17
N THR A 421 34.05 -31.87 8.66
CA THR A 421 35.21 -32.75 8.40
C THR A 421 34.73 -34.06 7.78
N ALA A 422 35.63 -34.97 7.41
CA ALA A 422 35.28 -36.30 6.94
C ALA A 422 34.58 -37.15 8.04
N SER A 423 34.81 -36.83 9.31
CA SER A 423 34.26 -37.59 10.45
C SER A 423 33.07 -36.90 11.12
N ALA A 424 32.90 -35.58 10.96
CA ALA A 424 31.88 -34.78 11.63
C ALA A 424 31.19 -33.78 10.68
N GLU A 425 29.89 -33.57 10.89
CA GLU A 425 29.15 -32.46 10.28
C GLU A 425 29.63 -31.13 10.84
N GLY A 426 29.57 -30.12 10.02
CA GLY A 426 29.79 -28.74 10.41
C GLY A 426 28.47 -27.99 10.61
N SER A 427 28.56 -26.70 10.92
CA SER A 427 27.39 -25.83 11.05
C SER A 427 27.69 -24.41 10.60
N ALA A 428 26.65 -23.71 10.15
CA ALA A 428 26.68 -22.26 10.00
C ALA A 428 25.57 -21.69 10.89
N THR A 429 25.95 -20.80 11.80
CA THR A 429 25.03 -20.18 12.77
C THR A 429 25.17 -18.66 12.73
N GLY A 430 24.13 -17.95 13.14
CA GLY A 430 24.11 -16.50 13.20
C GLY A 430 22.71 -15.95 13.34
N THR A 431 22.58 -14.65 13.17
CA THR A 431 21.28 -13.96 13.17
C THR A 431 21.21 -12.96 12.01
N ILE A 432 19.99 -12.69 11.55
CA ILE A 432 19.68 -11.64 10.61
C ILE A 432 18.81 -10.65 11.36
N THR A 433 19.24 -9.41 11.50
CA THR A 433 18.41 -8.32 11.98
C THR A 433 17.73 -7.66 10.79
N LEU A 434 16.39 -7.64 10.81
CA LEU A 434 15.55 -6.91 9.88
C LEU A 434 15.06 -5.64 10.55
N VAL A 435 15.10 -4.50 9.86
CA VAL A 435 14.61 -3.22 10.40
C VAL A 435 13.70 -2.57 9.36
N CYS A 436 12.51 -2.16 9.80
CA CYS A 436 11.55 -1.36 9.04
C CYS A 436 11.09 -0.20 9.91
N GLY A 437 11.37 1.05 9.48
CA GLY A 437 11.11 2.22 10.30
C GLY A 437 11.77 2.12 11.69
N ARG A 438 10.96 2.14 12.74
CA ARG A 438 11.42 2.00 14.14
C ARG A 438 11.32 0.57 14.69
N LYS A 439 10.83 -0.36 13.89
CA LYS A 439 10.64 -1.76 14.29
C LYS A 439 11.81 -2.61 13.83
N SER A 440 12.11 -3.63 14.61
CA SER A 440 13.10 -4.64 14.23
C SER A 440 12.65 -6.04 14.63
N ASP A 441 13.09 -7.03 13.87
CA ASP A 441 12.89 -8.45 14.17
C ASP A 441 14.13 -9.25 13.80
N ILE A 442 14.23 -10.47 14.28
CA ILE A 442 15.40 -11.31 14.13
C ILE A 442 15.02 -12.65 13.51
N VAL A 443 15.79 -13.06 12.49
CA VAL A 443 15.76 -14.42 11.93
C VAL A 443 17.02 -15.16 12.36
N ARG A 444 16.87 -16.38 12.84
CA ARG A 444 18.01 -17.20 13.27
C ARG A 444 18.52 -18.03 12.09
N ILE A 445 19.84 -18.10 11.99
CA ILE A 445 20.55 -18.97 11.05
C ILE A 445 21.04 -20.18 11.82
N ASN A 446 20.60 -21.37 11.42
CA ASN A 446 21.09 -22.63 11.95
C ASN A 446 21.06 -23.68 10.84
N LYS A 447 22.19 -23.85 10.17
CA LYS A 447 22.34 -24.77 9.01
C LYS A 447 23.40 -25.80 9.29
N THR A 448 23.09 -27.05 9.01
CA THR A 448 24.07 -28.12 9.04
C THR A 448 24.88 -28.14 7.76
N ILE A 449 26.19 -28.30 7.88
CA ILE A 449 27.11 -28.54 6.77
C ILE A 449 27.38 -30.03 6.74
N ALA A 450 26.98 -30.68 5.66
CA ALA A 450 27.17 -32.15 5.53
C ALA A 450 28.65 -32.53 5.68
N LYS A 451 28.88 -33.73 6.22
CA LYS A 451 30.23 -34.28 6.30
C LYS A 451 30.93 -34.21 4.95
N LEU A 452 32.21 -33.90 5.00
CA LEU A 452 33.02 -33.87 3.80
C LEU A 452 33.15 -35.26 3.22
N THR A 453 32.73 -35.44 1.98
CA THR A 453 33.19 -36.60 1.19
C THR A 453 34.66 -36.38 0.88
N GLU A 454 35.51 -37.40 1.07
CA GLU A 454 36.91 -37.29 0.69
C GLU A 454 37.04 -36.83 -0.77
N THR A 455 37.83 -35.79 -1.02
CA THR A 455 38.21 -35.43 -2.39
C THR A 455 38.93 -36.63 -2.99
N LYS A 456 38.29 -37.32 -3.93
CA LYS A 456 38.74 -38.58 -4.44
C LYS A 456 38.51 -38.69 -5.93
N ILE A 457 39.49 -39.23 -6.60
CA ILE A 457 39.34 -39.63 -8.00
C ILE A 457 39.45 -41.17 -8.04
N LEU A 458 38.39 -41.82 -8.52
CA LEU A 458 38.32 -43.27 -8.64
C LEU A 458 38.02 -43.65 -10.08
N PHE A 459 38.89 -44.46 -10.68
CA PHE A 459 38.60 -45.08 -11.96
C PHE A 459 37.56 -46.18 -11.77
N LEU A 460 36.39 -46.01 -12.41
CA LEU A 460 35.28 -46.98 -12.35
C LEU A 460 35.42 -48.06 -13.43
N SER A 461 35.96 -47.66 -14.57
CA SER A 461 36.20 -48.55 -15.71
C SER A 461 37.43 -48.10 -16.49
N ASP A 462 37.65 -48.72 -17.64
CA ASP A 462 38.68 -48.34 -18.59
C ASP A 462 38.44 -46.96 -19.28
N LYS A 463 37.22 -46.41 -19.13
CA LYS A 463 36.79 -45.17 -19.77
C LYS A 463 36.13 -44.16 -18.81
N GLU A 464 35.80 -44.57 -17.60
CA GLU A 464 35.03 -43.73 -16.66
C GLU A 464 35.79 -43.51 -15.35
N VAL A 465 35.67 -42.27 -14.89
CA VAL A 465 36.28 -41.82 -13.63
C VAL A 465 35.21 -41.12 -12.78
N ARG A 466 35.07 -41.56 -11.54
CA ARG A 466 34.30 -40.89 -10.53
C ARG A 466 35.17 -39.86 -9.82
N VAL A 467 34.64 -38.65 -9.73
CA VAL A 467 35.29 -37.52 -9.09
C VAL A 467 34.41 -37.11 -7.93
N SER A 468 34.92 -37.17 -6.71
CA SER A 468 34.25 -36.72 -5.50
C SER A 468 34.90 -35.41 -5.04
N LEU A 469 34.08 -34.38 -4.76
CA LEU A 469 34.57 -33.07 -4.34
C LEU A 469 33.69 -32.47 -3.23
N ASN A 470 34.33 -31.79 -2.29
CA ASN A 470 33.69 -31.11 -1.16
C ASN A 470 33.38 -29.62 -1.41
N ASP A 471 33.60 -29.15 -2.62
CA ASP A 471 33.50 -27.74 -3.00
C ASP A 471 32.62 -27.59 -4.23
N THR A 472 32.22 -26.33 -4.53
CA THR A 472 31.42 -25.97 -5.71
C THR A 472 32.27 -25.23 -6.73
N GLY A 473 31.71 -25.03 -7.91
CA GLY A 473 32.35 -24.29 -8.99
C GLY A 473 33.02 -25.18 -10.04
N GLU A 474 33.68 -24.54 -10.98
CA GLU A 474 34.43 -25.20 -12.02
C GLU A 474 35.79 -25.68 -11.47
N LYS A 475 36.11 -26.94 -11.66
CA LYS A 475 37.36 -27.58 -11.26
C LYS A 475 37.95 -28.29 -12.46
N TYR A 476 39.23 -28.54 -12.40
CA TYR A 476 39.94 -29.20 -13.50
C TYR A 476 40.47 -30.54 -13.03
N VAL A 477 40.19 -31.60 -13.80
CA VAL A 477 40.81 -32.90 -13.62
C VAL A 477 41.90 -33.04 -14.69
N ILE A 478 43.15 -33.22 -14.24
CA ILE A 478 44.28 -33.45 -15.10
C ILE A 478 44.51 -34.95 -15.21
N PHE A 479 44.42 -35.46 -16.40
CA PHE A 479 44.82 -36.85 -16.71
C PHE A 479 46.23 -36.83 -17.25
N ALA A 480 47.07 -37.76 -16.78
CA ALA A 480 48.44 -37.94 -17.22
C ALA A 480 48.70 -39.41 -17.51
N GLU A 481 49.10 -39.69 -18.73
CA GLU A 481 49.52 -41.02 -19.17
C GLU A 481 51.00 -41.12 -19.20
N TYR A 482 51.52 -42.21 -18.60
CA TYR A 482 52.96 -42.48 -18.52
C TYR A 482 53.30 -43.76 -19.26
N GLU A 483 54.48 -43.77 -19.87
CA GLU A 483 55.12 -44.94 -20.40
C GLU A 483 56.40 -45.20 -19.59
N GLY A 484 56.34 -46.14 -18.69
CA GLY A 484 57.33 -46.24 -17.60
C GLY A 484 57.27 -45.01 -16.69
N GLU A 485 58.40 -44.32 -16.51
CA GLU A 485 58.48 -43.09 -15.72
C GLU A 485 58.35 -41.81 -16.56
N LYS A 486 58.24 -41.91 -17.88
CA LYS A 486 58.14 -40.76 -18.79
C LYS A 486 56.70 -40.36 -19.03
N LEU A 487 56.38 -39.09 -18.83
CA LEU A 487 55.11 -38.52 -19.19
C LEU A 487 54.93 -38.53 -20.72
N LYS A 488 53.88 -39.21 -21.19
CA LYS A 488 53.57 -39.40 -22.60
C LYS A 488 52.65 -38.32 -23.11
N ARG A 489 51.55 -38.06 -22.36
CA ARG A 489 50.57 -37.02 -22.68
C ARG A 489 49.80 -36.60 -21.46
N THR A 490 49.22 -35.41 -21.52
CA THR A 490 48.29 -34.88 -20.52
C THR A 490 47.01 -34.40 -21.18
N ALA A 491 45.93 -34.40 -20.43
CA ALA A 491 44.67 -33.80 -20.82
C ALA A 491 43.99 -33.14 -19.58
N ILE A 492 43.34 -32.03 -19.79
CA ILE A 492 42.59 -31.30 -18.75
C ILE A 492 41.11 -31.36 -19.08
N VAL A 493 40.31 -31.80 -18.13
CA VAL A 493 38.85 -31.90 -18.26
C VAL A 493 38.21 -30.99 -17.22
N PRO A 494 37.44 -29.99 -17.63
CA PRO A 494 36.68 -29.16 -16.71
C PRO A 494 35.49 -29.97 -16.14
N VAL A 495 35.26 -29.82 -14.84
CA VAL A 495 34.11 -30.43 -14.15
C VAL A 495 33.49 -29.41 -13.23
N THR A 496 32.25 -29.05 -13.50
CA THR A 496 31.52 -28.08 -12.67
C THR A 496 30.69 -28.78 -11.61
N PHE A 497 30.86 -28.41 -10.36
CA PHE A 497 30.07 -28.88 -9.23
C PHE A 497 29.14 -27.78 -8.76
N ASN A 498 27.83 -27.96 -8.92
CA ASN A 498 26.84 -27.01 -8.41
C ASN A 498 26.62 -27.19 -6.89
N GLU A 499 26.98 -28.34 -6.38
CA GLU A 499 26.95 -28.71 -4.97
C GLU A 499 28.06 -29.73 -4.68
N PRO A 500 28.56 -29.85 -3.43
CA PRO A 500 29.46 -30.90 -3.03
C PRO A 500 28.87 -32.26 -3.35
N GLY A 501 29.66 -33.16 -3.89
CA GLY A 501 29.17 -34.46 -4.27
C GLY A 501 30.07 -35.22 -5.23
N GLU A 502 29.50 -36.18 -5.94
CA GLU A 502 30.19 -37.04 -6.89
C GLU A 502 29.71 -36.82 -8.32
N LYS A 503 30.63 -36.82 -9.26
CA LYS A 503 30.34 -36.84 -10.70
C LYS A 503 31.12 -37.90 -11.41
N THR A 504 30.49 -38.58 -12.36
CA THR A 504 31.17 -39.48 -13.29
C THR A 504 31.50 -38.71 -14.56
N ILE A 505 32.77 -38.75 -14.95
CA ILE A 505 33.27 -38.15 -16.18
C ILE A 505 33.92 -39.23 -17.06
N LEU A 506 33.86 -39.00 -18.34
CA LEU A 506 34.55 -39.86 -19.30
C LEU A 506 36.01 -39.46 -19.42
N LEU A 507 36.87 -40.40 -19.65
CA LEU A 507 38.25 -40.12 -20.09
C LEU A 507 38.22 -39.35 -21.44
N PRO A 508 39.20 -38.49 -21.68
CA PRO A 508 39.30 -37.76 -22.94
C PRO A 508 39.28 -38.75 -24.13
N SER A 509 38.76 -38.28 -25.28
CA SER A 509 38.68 -39.12 -26.49
C SER A 509 40.01 -39.73 -26.86
N GLY A 510 40.03 -41.05 -27.12
CA GLY A 510 41.24 -41.82 -27.41
C GLY A 510 42.10 -42.19 -26.20
N TRP A 511 41.56 -42.00 -24.96
CA TRP A 511 42.19 -42.44 -23.72
C TRP A 511 41.49 -43.69 -23.19
N THR A 512 42.25 -44.65 -22.71
CA THR A 512 41.73 -45.85 -22.08
C THR A 512 42.69 -46.28 -21.00
N LYS A 513 42.16 -46.59 -19.80
CA LYS A 513 42.94 -47.14 -18.72
C LYS A 513 43.13 -48.62 -19.00
N THR A 514 44.39 -49.05 -19.14
CA THR A 514 44.75 -50.47 -19.31
C THR A 514 45.70 -50.89 -18.22
N THR A 515 45.96 -52.19 -18.12
CA THR A 515 47.00 -52.73 -17.22
C THR A 515 48.41 -52.43 -17.71
N ALA A 516 48.56 -52.02 -18.98
CA ALA A 516 49.85 -51.75 -19.59
C ALA A 516 50.27 -50.26 -19.53
N ASN A 517 49.35 -49.33 -19.26
CA ASN A 517 49.66 -47.90 -19.14
C ASN A 517 49.47 -47.41 -17.70
N ALA A 518 50.36 -46.53 -17.26
CA ALA A 518 50.20 -45.83 -15.99
C ALA A 518 49.40 -44.54 -16.22
N LEU A 519 48.06 -44.64 -16.08
CA LEU A 519 47.16 -43.48 -16.13
C LEU A 519 46.89 -42.96 -14.71
N ARG A 520 47.22 -41.66 -14.47
CA ARG A 520 46.99 -40.96 -13.22
C ARG A 520 46.03 -39.82 -13.44
N ALA A 521 45.26 -39.47 -12.42
CA ALA A 521 44.38 -38.34 -12.43
C ALA A 521 44.61 -37.48 -11.18
N PHE A 522 44.58 -36.17 -11.36
CA PHE A 522 44.83 -35.21 -10.31
C PHE A 522 43.78 -34.10 -10.35
N PHE A 523 43.46 -33.58 -9.19
CA PHE A 523 42.71 -32.31 -9.12
C PHE A 523 43.63 -31.12 -9.23
N TRP A 524 43.17 -30.13 -9.98
CA TRP A 524 43.74 -28.80 -9.95
C TRP A 524 42.73 -27.83 -9.38
N ASN A 525 43.03 -27.20 -8.25
CA ASN A 525 42.35 -26.04 -7.72
C ASN A 525 42.97 -24.80 -8.35
N SER A 526 42.16 -24.04 -9.09
CA SER A 526 42.57 -22.71 -9.62
C SER A 526 42.56 -21.69 -8.52
#